data_3868106ac9d6e7e498dc54584152c559
#
_entry.id   3868106ac9d6e7e498dc54584152c559
#
_cell.length_a   1.000
_cell.length_b   1.000
_cell.length_c   1.000
_cell.angle_alpha   90.00
_cell.angle_beta   90.00
_cell.angle_gamma   90.00
#
_symmetry.space_group_name_H-M   'P 1'
#
loop_
_entity.id
_entity.type
_entity.pdbx_description
1 polymer ?
#
loop_
_entity_poly.entity_id
_entity_poly.type
_entity_poly.pdbx_seq_one_letter_code
_entity_poly.pdbx_strand_id
1 'polypeptide(L)'
;MTDKDVKLVSTEELAEMDAQTQYLSPIFGSYASDVEMPVDKLNHDPIEPRIASEIIREYIGTEGNAHQNLCTFVQTYMEPEAAELMKETLEKNAIDKDEYPMTADLENRCVKIIQNLWHANPDEEPMGTSTVGSSEACMLGGLAALFRWKALAKAAGIDIYSSHRPNLVITSGYQVCWEKFCRYWDIEMRLVPMEADHLYMTAEDAMKYVDDHTICVVCLLGITYTGRYDDVKGVDAALTEYNKTAKVPVRIHVDGASGAMALRSSSLIWIGTSSSLTFGPSVLLAISMVWYIRALAGFAGVARKLCLRI
;
A
#
# COMPACT_ATOMS: atom_id res chain seq x y z
N MET A 1 -19.81 -9.93 -45.88
CA MET A 1 -18.75 -8.95 -45.53
C MET A 1 -17.53 -9.33 -46.37
N THR A 2 -17.26 -8.54 -47.39
CA THR A 2 -16.20 -8.82 -48.38
C THR A 2 -14.84 -8.50 -47.75
N ASP A 3 -13.98 -9.50 -47.84
CA ASP A 3 -12.56 -9.44 -47.53
C ASP A 3 -11.93 -8.27 -48.33
N LYS A 4 -11.69 -7.14 -47.68
CA LYS A 4 -10.88 -6.07 -48.25
C LYS A 4 -9.42 -6.47 -47.98
N ASP A 5 -8.73 -6.75 -49.08
CA ASP A 5 -7.30 -7.01 -49.11
C ASP A 5 -6.54 -6.05 -48.20
N VAL A 6 -6.04 -6.58 -47.11
CA VAL A 6 -5.06 -5.88 -46.25
C VAL A 6 -3.77 -5.81 -47.09
N LYS A 7 -3.55 -4.68 -47.73
CA LYS A 7 -2.33 -4.40 -48.44
C LYS A 7 -1.20 -4.30 -47.41
N LEU A 8 -0.41 -5.34 -47.28
CA LEU A 8 0.82 -5.28 -46.48
C LEU A 8 1.76 -4.27 -47.13
N VAL A 9 2.06 -3.22 -46.44
CA VAL A 9 3.05 -2.21 -46.82
C VAL A 9 4.42 -2.88 -46.86
N SER A 10 5.16 -2.75 -47.96
CA SER A 10 6.49 -3.33 -48.06
C SER A 10 7.49 -2.63 -47.13
N THR A 11 8.56 -3.32 -46.76
CA THR A 11 9.64 -2.74 -45.96
C THR A 11 10.31 -1.54 -46.63
N GLU A 12 10.27 -1.46 -47.97
CA GLU A 12 10.77 -0.32 -48.74
C GLU A 12 9.81 0.87 -48.68
N GLU A 13 8.50 0.65 -48.74
CA GLU A 13 7.49 1.70 -48.57
C GLU A 13 7.50 2.24 -47.11
N LEU A 14 7.76 1.40 -46.11
CA LEU A 14 7.95 1.83 -44.71
C LEU A 14 9.20 2.67 -44.55
N ALA A 15 10.32 2.30 -45.21
CA ALA A 15 11.56 3.07 -45.17
C ALA A 15 11.45 4.43 -45.91
N GLU A 16 10.70 4.48 -47.01
CA GLU A 16 10.39 5.74 -47.69
C GLU A 16 9.47 6.64 -46.87
N MET A 17 8.48 6.10 -46.21
CA MET A 17 7.62 6.85 -45.31
C MET A 17 8.43 7.40 -44.13
N ASP A 18 9.35 6.62 -43.54
CA ASP A 18 10.21 7.06 -42.44
C ASP A 18 11.20 8.15 -42.90
N ALA A 19 11.72 8.05 -44.10
CA ALA A 19 12.57 9.09 -44.69
C ALA A 19 11.80 10.39 -44.99
N GLN A 20 10.54 10.30 -45.45
CA GLN A 20 9.69 11.46 -45.69
C GLN A 20 9.27 12.13 -44.37
N THR A 21 9.01 11.36 -43.32
CA THR A 21 8.67 11.89 -41.99
C THR A 21 9.84 12.60 -41.29
N GLN A 22 11.07 12.22 -41.55
CA GLN A 22 12.26 12.93 -41.07
C GLN A 22 12.42 14.36 -41.63
N TYR A 23 11.92 14.60 -42.88
CA TYR A 23 12.03 15.92 -43.52
C TYR A 23 10.82 16.85 -43.33
N LEU A 24 9.70 16.31 -42.85
CA LEU A 24 8.46 17.06 -42.58
C LEU A 24 8.24 17.31 -41.11
N SER A 25 9.27 17.72 -40.37
CA SER A 25 9.04 18.31 -39.06
C SER A 25 8.16 19.55 -39.25
N PRO A 26 6.91 19.58 -38.79
CA PRO A 26 6.08 20.76 -38.96
C PRO A 26 6.75 21.94 -38.26
N ILE A 27 6.91 23.04 -38.98
CA ILE A 27 7.46 24.28 -38.40
C ILE A 27 6.58 24.80 -37.28
N PHE A 28 5.29 24.45 -37.31
CA PHE A 28 4.28 24.83 -36.33
C PHE A 28 3.38 23.61 -36.02
N GLY A 29 3.67 22.90 -34.96
CA GLY A 29 2.90 21.74 -34.49
C GLY A 29 3.64 20.41 -34.60
N SER A 30 3.24 19.46 -33.80
CA SER A 30 3.73 18.06 -33.87
C SER A 30 2.75 17.21 -34.69
N TYR A 31 3.22 16.08 -35.23
CA TYR A 31 2.35 15.08 -35.83
C TYR A 31 1.23 14.60 -34.84
N ALA A 32 1.45 14.78 -33.57
CA ALA A 32 0.48 14.50 -32.53
C ALA A 32 -0.75 15.41 -32.59
N SER A 33 -0.63 16.62 -33.17
CA SER A 33 -1.76 17.57 -33.26
C SER A 33 -2.88 17.14 -34.20
N ASP A 34 -2.58 16.25 -35.15
CA ASP A 34 -3.55 15.75 -36.12
C ASP A 34 -4.16 14.39 -35.72
N VAL A 35 -3.72 13.81 -34.63
CA VAL A 35 -4.20 12.53 -34.12
C VAL A 35 -5.03 12.76 -32.88
N GLU A 36 -6.33 12.46 -32.95
CA GLU A 36 -7.21 12.51 -31.79
C GLU A 36 -6.98 11.30 -30.88
N MET A 37 -6.84 11.56 -29.58
CA MET A 37 -6.78 10.48 -28.58
C MET A 37 -8.13 9.78 -28.50
N PRO A 38 -8.18 8.43 -28.55
CA PRO A 38 -9.42 7.70 -28.37
C PRO A 38 -10.02 7.98 -26.98
N VAL A 39 -11.32 8.31 -26.93
CA VAL A 39 -12.05 8.64 -25.70
C VAL A 39 -12.92 7.48 -25.24
N ASP A 40 -13.73 6.90 -26.13
CA ASP A 40 -14.73 5.88 -25.81
C ASP A 40 -14.66 4.63 -26.70
N LYS A 41 -13.90 4.68 -27.77
CA LYS A 41 -13.75 3.61 -28.75
C LYS A 41 -12.28 3.46 -29.15
N LEU A 42 -11.89 2.23 -29.50
CA LEU A 42 -10.60 2.00 -30.14
C LEU A 42 -10.59 2.66 -31.50
N ASN A 43 -9.50 3.31 -31.85
CA ASN A 43 -9.29 3.81 -33.20
C ASN A 43 -9.34 2.65 -34.21
N HIS A 44 -9.95 2.90 -35.35
CA HIS A 44 -10.02 1.91 -36.41
C HIS A 44 -8.63 1.69 -37.02
N ASP A 45 -7.88 2.77 -37.16
CA ASP A 45 -6.52 2.76 -37.73
C ASP A 45 -5.48 2.76 -36.60
N PRO A 46 -4.34 2.06 -36.79
CA PRO A 46 -3.26 2.04 -35.80
C PRO A 46 -2.60 3.42 -35.71
N ILE A 47 -2.24 3.80 -34.50
CA ILE A 47 -1.43 5.00 -34.24
C ILE A 47 0.03 4.55 -34.08
N GLU A 48 0.94 5.30 -34.64
CA GLU A 48 2.37 5.06 -34.46
C GLU A 48 2.73 5.18 -32.96
N PRO A 49 3.43 4.18 -32.35
CA PRO A 49 3.66 4.14 -30.90
C PRO A 49 4.34 5.37 -30.32
N ARG A 50 5.22 6.01 -31.09
CA ARG A 50 5.91 7.22 -30.68
C ARG A 50 4.94 8.40 -30.56
N ILE A 51 4.03 8.56 -31.53
CA ILE A 51 3.00 9.61 -31.51
C ILE A 51 2.05 9.38 -30.34
N ALA A 52 1.58 8.15 -30.14
CA ALA A 52 0.75 7.81 -28.98
C ALA A 52 1.46 8.14 -27.65
N SER A 53 2.74 7.85 -27.56
CA SER A 53 3.54 8.18 -26.36
C SER A 53 3.67 9.70 -26.14
N GLU A 54 3.81 10.48 -27.18
CA GLU A 54 3.90 11.95 -27.10
C GLU A 54 2.56 12.55 -26.65
N ILE A 55 1.46 12.12 -27.24
CA ILE A 55 0.10 12.55 -26.84
C ILE A 55 -0.12 12.28 -25.34
N ILE A 56 0.21 11.08 -24.87
CA ILE A 56 0.07 10.73 -23.45
C ILE A 56 0.97 11.61 -22.58
N ARG A 57 2.20 11.91 -23.00
CA ARG A 57 3.09 12.82 -22.26
C ARG A 57 2.56 14.24 -22.16
N GLU A 58 1.95 14.75 -23.23
CA GLU A 58 1.31 16.06 -23.22
C GLU A 58 0.15 16.10 -22.22
N TYR A 59 -0.69 15.06 -22.19
CA TYR A 59 -1.76 14.95 -21.21
C TYR A 59 -1.23 14.92 -19.77
N ILE A 60 -0.27 14.05 -19.49
CA ILE A 60 0.37 13.95 -18.16
C ILE A 60 1.09 15.26 -17.79
N GLY A 61 1.65 15.96 -18.78
CA GLY A 61 2.34 17.23 -18.58
C GLY A 61 1.46 18.36 -18.04
N THR A 62 0.13 18.24 -18.15
CA THR A 62 -0.83 19.19 -17.57
C THR A 62 -1.14 18.94 -16.10
N GLU A 63 -0.72 17.79 -15.56
CA GLU A 63 -0.93 17.42 -14.17
C GLU A 63 0.05 18.14 -13.21
N GLY A 64 -0.27 18.08 -11.91
CA GLY A 64 0.60 18.60 -10.86
C GLY A 64 1.94 17.84 -10.82
N ASN A 65 3.03 18.56 -10.57
CA ASN A 65 4.35 17.97 -10.43
C ASN A 65 4.46 17.20 -9.10
N ALA A 66 4.54 15.85 -9.19
CA ALA A 66 4.66 14.98 -8.03
C ALA A 66 5.90 15.27 -7.16
N HIS A 67 7.00 15.79 -7.75
CA HIS A 67 8.21 16.15 -7.01
C HIS A 67 8.04 17.40 -6.13
N GLN A 68 7.02 18.21 -6.39
CA GLN A 68 6.68 19.39 -5.60
C GLN A 68 5.55 19.12 -4.60
N ASN A 69 4.97 17.94 -4.61
CA ASN A 69 3.89 17.57 -3.71
C ASN A 69 4.48 17.01 -2.41
N LEU A 70 4.16 17.64 -1.28
CA LEU A 70 4.66 17.27 0.04
C LEU A 70 3.70 16.37 0.82
N CYS A 71 2.58 15.94 0.21
CA CYS A 71 1.62 15.07 0.86
C CYS A 71 2.17 13.65 1.05
N THR A 72 1.78 12.98 2.14
CA THR A 72 2.29 11.66 2.51
C THR A 72 1.88 10.53 1.56
N PHE A 73 0.84 10.72 0.78
CA PHE A 73 0.37 9.75 -0.23
C PHE A 73 1.09 9.87 -1.58
N VAL A 74 2.07 10.76 -1.70
CA VAL A 74 2.90 10.91 -2.90
C VAL A 74 4.19 10.12 -2.74
N GLN A 75 4.74 9.71 -3.86
CA GLN A 75 6.01 9.01 -3.86
C GLN A 75 7.16 9.97 -3.60
N THR A 76 8.10 9.51 -2.80
CA THR A 76 9.36 10.21 -2.55
C THR A 76 10.38 9.97 -3.68
N TYR A 77 11.59 10.50 -3.51
CA TYR A 77 12.69 10.27 -4.42
C TYR A 77 12.97 8.77 -4.64
N MET A 78 13.20 8.40 -5.87
CA MET A 78 13.60 7.06 -6.28
C MET A 78 14.95 7.16 -7.01
N GLU A 79 15.90 6.33 -6.60
CA GLU A 79 17.18 6.21 -7.27
C GLU A 79 17.00 5.68 -8.71
N PRO A 80 17.80 6.18 -9.68
CA PRO A 80 17.73 5.71 -11.08
C PRO A 80 17.86 4.19 -11.21
N GLU A 81 18.75 3.58 -10.46
CA GLU A 81 18.96 2.11 -10.45
C GLU A 81 17.70 1.36 -10.02
N ALA A 82 16.95 1.93 -9.09
CA ALA A 82 15.70 1.35 -8.64
C ALA A 82 14.64 1.41 -9.74
N ALA A 83 14.53 2.53 -10.44
CA ALA A 83 13.62 2.70 -11.57
C ALA A 83 13.97 1.76 -12.74
N GLU A 84 15.26 1.57 -13.01
CA GLU A 84 15.75 0.66 -14.04
C GLU A 84 15.40 -0.80 -13.72
N LEU A 85 15.66 -1.27 -12.50
CA LEU A 85 15.28 -2.62 -12.05
C LEU A 85 13.76 -2.85 -12.17
N MET A 86 12.94 -1.86 -11.87
CA MET A 86 11.49 -1.95 -12.08
C MET A 86 11.15 -2.17 -13.55
N LYS A 87 11.78 -1.41 -14.46
CA LYS A 87 11.58 -1.54 -15.89
C LYS A 87 11.99 -2.92 -16.39
N GLU A 88 13.14 -3.46 -15.95
CA GLU A 88 13.63 -4.78 -16.32
C GLU A 88 12.74 -5.93 -15.85
N THR A 89 11.93 -5.70 -14.81
CA THR A 89 11.10 -6.74 -14.20
C THR A 89 9.62 -6.64 -14.54
N LEU A 90 9.22 -5.68 -15.40
CA LEU A 90 7.81 -5.46 -15.78
C LEU A 90 7.14 -6.69 -16.40
N GLU A 91 7.89 -7.53 -17.08
CA GLU A 91 7.38 -8.71 -17.79
C GLU A 91 7.22 -9.94 -16.88
N LYS A 92 7.74 -9.88 -15.63
CA LYS A 92 7.67 -11.01 -14.71
C LYS A 92 6.30 -11.15 -14.07
N ASN A 93 5.78 -12.36 -14.07
CA ASN A 93 4.61 -12.73 -13.27
C ASN A 93 5.05 -13.10 -11.85
N ALA A 94 5.00 -12.15 -10.92
CA ALA A 94 5.50 -12.32 -9.55
C ALA A 94 4.78 -13.42 -8.74
N ILE A 95 3.60 -13.88 -9.17
CA ILE A 95 2.88 -14.98 -8.50
C ILE A 95 3.46 -16.35 -8.85
N ASP A 96 4.15 -16.46 -9.98
CA ASP A 96 4.79 -17.70 -10.40
C ASP A 96 6.15 -17.86 -9.72
N LYS A 97 6.13 -18.48 -8.54
CA LYS A 97 7.33 -18.68 -7.72
C LYS A 97 8.23 -19.78 -8.25
N ASP A 98 7.71 -20.68 -9.07
CA ASP A 98 8.49 -21.77 -9.67
C ASP A 98 9.34 -21.22 -10.83
N GLU A 99 8.80 -20.31 -11.61
CA GLU A 99 9.52 -19.67 -12.70
C GLU A 99 10.46 -18.55 -12.19
N TYR A 100 10.02 -17.79 -11.16
CA TYR A 100 10.76 -16.65 -10.61
C TYR A 100 11.17 -16.83 -9.13
N PRO A 101 11.90 -17.90 -8.76
CA PRO A 101 12.20 -18.22 -7.36
C PRO A 101 13.04 -17.15 -6.67
N MET A 102 13.94 -16.44 -7.40
CA MET A 102 14.74 -15.38 -6.81
C MET A 102 13.93 -14.14 -6.46
N THR A 103 12.90 -13.83 -7.25
CA THR A 103 11.96 -12.74 -6.93
C THR A 103 11.17 -13.06 -5.67
N ALA A 104 10.70 -14.31 -5.53
CA ALA A 104 10.04 -14.79 -4.32
C ALA A 104 10.95 -14.79 -3.09
N ASP A 105 12.23 -15.17 -3.24
CA ASP A 105 13.21 -15.11 -2.14
C ASP A 105 13.46 -13.67 -1.70
N LEU A 106 13.58 -12.72 -2.64
CA LEU A 106 13.72 -11.30 -2.32
C LEU A 106 12.50 -10.77 -1.55
N GLU A 107 11.28 -11.13 -1.94
CA GLU A 107 10.06 -10.77 -1.21
C GLU A 107 10.11 -11.28 0.24
N ASN A 108 10.44 -12.56 0.43
CA ASN A 108 10.54 -13.18 1.75
C ASN A 108 11.61 -12.52 2.62
N ARG A 109 12.73 -12.14 2.05
CA ARG A 109 13.79 -11.38 2.75
C ARG A 109 13.29 -10.01 3.18
N CYS A 110 12.54 -9.31 2.32
CA CYS A 110 11.93 -8.03 2.67
C CYS A 110 10.99 -8.17 3.87
N VAL A 111 10.11 -9.18 3.84
CA VAL A 111 9.19 -9.47 4.94
C VAL A 111 9.97 -9.73 6.24
N LYS A 112 11.00 -10.56 6.19
CA LYS A 112 11.84 -10.88 7.36
C LYS A 112 12.58 -9.67 7.90
N ILE A 113 13.12 -8.81 7.04
CA ILE A 113 13.79 -7.56 7.45
C ILE A 113 12.81 -6.63 8.17
N ILE A 114 11.60 -6.47 7.62
CA ILE A 114 10.55 -5.64 8.21
C ILE A 114 10.13 -6.20 9.57
N GLN A 115 9.90 -7.50 9.67
CA GLN A 115 9.57 -8.14 10.94
C GLN A 115 10.65 -7.94 12.00
N ASN A 116 11.92 -8.13 11.63
CA ASN A 116 13.04 -7.87 12.54
C ASN A 116 13.14 -6.39 12.94
N LEU A 117 12.86 -5.48 12.01
CA LEU A 117 12.86 -4.04 12.27
C LEU A 117 11.83 -3.66 13.34
N TRP A 118 10.71 -4.39 13.40
CA TRP A 118 9.61 -4.19 14.34
C TRP A 118 9.61 -5.19 15.50
N HIS A 119 10.74 -5.88 15.72
CA HIS A 119 10.95 -6.78 16.86
C HIS A 119 9.93 -7.93 16.94
N ALA A 120 9.49 -8.45 15.80
CA ALA A 120 8.73 -9.70 15.78
C ALA A 120 9.57 -10.84 16.37
N ASN A 121 8.90 -11.86 16.90
CA ASN A 121 9.58 -12.99 17.50
C ASN A 121 10.49 -13.68 16.44
N PRO A 122 11.81 -13.76 16.68
CA PRO A 122 12.75 -14.33 15.71
C PRO A 122 12.56 -15.84 15.50
N ASP A 123 11.89 -16.53 16.44
CA ASP A 123 11.63 -17.96 16.37
C ASP A 123 10.35 -18.29 15.58
N GLU A 124 9.57 -17.28 15.20
CA GLU A 124 8.39 -17.46 14.36
C GLU A 124 8.75 -17.33 12.88
N GLU A 125 8.14 -18.18 12.05
CA GLU A 125 8.26 -18.08 10.60
C GLU A 125 7.75 -16.72 10.12
N PRO A 126 8.48 -16.07 9.19
CA PRO A 126 8.05 -14.81 8.62
C PRO A 126 6.69 -14.93 7.93
N MET A 127 5.70 -14.18 8.40
CA MET A 127 4.38 -14.13 7.77
C MET A 127 4.14 -12.74 7.20
N GLY A 128 4.06 -12.67 5.90
CA GLY A 128 3.79 -11.43 5.17
C GLY A 128 3.86 -11.63 3.67
N THR A 129 3.44 -10.64 2.94
CA THR A 129 3.49 -10.60 1.48
C THR A 129 3.57 -9.15 1.01
N SER A 130 4.15 -8.94 -0.16
CA SER A 130 4.01 -7.68 -0.88
C SER A 130 2.59 -7.54 -1.43
N THR A 131 2.15 -6.32 -1.64
CA THR A 131 0.82 -6.00 -2.16
C THR A 131 0.93 -4.93 -3.24
N VAL A 132 -0.10 -4.79 -4.07
CA VAL A 132 -0.14 -3.75 -5.10
C VAL A 132 -0.28 -2.34 -4.52
N GLY A 133 -0.64 -2.24 -3.23
CA GLY A 133 -0.76 -0.96 -2.54
C GLY A 133 -1.32 -1.13 -1.13
N SER A 134 -1.38 -0.01 -0.39
CA SER A 134 -1.86 0.01 1.00
C SER A 134 -3.29 -0.49 1.15
N SER A 135 -4.15 -0.26 0.18
CA SER A 135 -5.54 -0.75 0.22
C SER A 135 -5.61 -2.27 0.32
N GLU A 136 -4.81 -2.98 -0.48
CA GLU A 136 -4.72 -4.44 -0.38
C GLU A 136 -4.07 -4.87 0.93
N ALA A 137 -3.02 -4.20 1.39
CA ALA A 137 -2.37 -4.49 2.66
C ALA A 137 -3.34 -4.36 3.84
N CYS A 138 -4.14 -3.28 3.88
CA CYS A 138 -5.19 -3.10 4.90
C CYS A 138 -6.27 -4.18 4.79
N MET A 139 -6.69 -4.53 3.55
CA MET A 139 -7.65 -5.61 3.33
C MET A 139 -7.16 -6.95 3.89
N LEU A 140 -5.92 -7.34 3.58
CA LEU A 140 -5.33 -8.60 4.04
C LEU A 140 -5.16 -8.62 5.56
N GLY A 141 -4.67 -7.52 6.15
CA GLY A 141 -4.56 -7.38 7.61
C GLY A 141 -5.91 -7.45 8.31
N GLY A 142 -6.90 -6.73 7.78
CA GLY A 142 -8.27 -6.76 8.27
C GLY A 142 -8.93 -8.14 8.15
N LEU A 143 -8.71 -8.84 7.03
CA LEU A 143 -9.16 -10.22 6.84
C LEU A 143 -8.55 -11.18 7.84
N ALA A 144 -7.24 -11.09 8.09
CA ALA A 144 -6.58 -11.91 9.09
C ALA A 144 -7.19 -11.69 10.48
N ALA A 145 -7.48 -10.43 10.85
CA ALA A 145 -8.15 -10.09 12.09
C ALA A 145 -9.57 -10.67 12.15
N LEU A 146 -10.35 -10.54 11.07
CA LEU A 146 -11.71 -11.07 10.97
C LEU A 146 -11.76 -12.60 11.10
N PHE A 147 -10.93 -13.32 10.35
CA PHE A 147 -10.90 -14.78 10.41
C PHE A 147 -10.44 -15.29 11.77
N ARG A 148 -9.44 -14.63 12.37
CA ARG A 148 -9.02 -14.92 13.73
C ARG A 148 -10.17 -14.71 14.72
N TRP A 149 -10.86 -13.55 14.65
CA TRP A 149 -12.01 -13.29 15.51
C TRP A 149 -13.11 -14.34 15.32
N LYS A 150 -13.49 -14.68 14.08
CA LYS A 150 -14.49 -15.71 13.80
C LYS A 150 -14.15 -17.06 14.45
N ALA A 151 -12.90 -17.48 14.39
CA ALA A 151 -12.45 -18.74 14.99
C ALA A 151 -12.57 -18.71 16.52
N LEU A 152 -12.12 -17.61 17.16
CA LEU A 152 -12.16 -17.44 18.60
C LEU A 152 -13.59 -17.23 19.12
N ALA A 153 -14.39 -16.43 18.45
CA ALA A 153 -15.80 -16.18 18.77
C ALA A 153 -16.62 -17.48 18.72
N LYS A 154 -16.41 -18.31 17.69
CA LYS A 154 -17.02 -19.63 17.60
C LYS A 154 -16.60 -20.55 18.76
N ALA A 155 -15.33 -20.54 19.14
CA ALA A 155 -14.83 -21.32 20.28
C ALA A 155 -15.40 -20.82 21.63
N ALA A 156 -15.67 -19.51 21.74
CA ALA A 156 -16.29 -18.89 22.90
C ALA A 156 -17.82 -18.98 22.93
N GLY A 157 -18.45 -19.65 21.94
CA GLY A 157 -19.90 -19.79 21.85
C GLY A 157 -20.66 -18.55 21.41
N ILE A 158 -19.96 -17.58 20.79
CA ILE A 158 -20.60 -16.39 20.22
C ILE A 158 -21.14 -16.75 18.84
N ASP A 159 -22.41 -16.42 18.60
CA ASP A 159 -23.03 -16.59 17.28
C ASP A 159 -22.52 -15.54 16.30
N ILE A 160 -21.64 -15.97 15.39
CA ILE A 160 -21.02 -15.12 14.36
C ILE A 160 -21.99 -14.73 13.24
N TYR A 161 -23.19 -15.31 13.19
CA TYR A 161 -24.24 -15.03 12.23
C TYR A 161 -25.40 -14.20 12.84
N SER A 162 -25.24 -13.76 14.10
CA SER A 162 -26.23 -12.93 14.76
C SER A 162 -26.37 -11.57 14.08
N SER A 163 -27.43 -10.86 14.42
CA SER A 163 -27.63 -9.47 13.97
C SER A 163 -26.59 -8.49 14.52
N HIS A 164 -25.86 -8.88 15.55
CA HIS A 164 -24.75 -8.11 16.11
C HIS A 164 -23.48 -8.39 15.30
N ARG A 165 -23.20 -7.49 14.35
CA ARG A 165 -22.07 -7.62 13.42
C ARG A 165 -20.73 -7.51 14.15
N PRO A 166 -19.66 -8.12 13.60
CA PRO A 166 -18.30 -7.79 14.03
C PRO A 166 -18.00 -6.31 13.80
N ASN A 167 -17.17 -5.72 14.63
CA ASN A 167 -16.80 -4.32 14.53
C ASN A 167 -15.29 -4.11 14.50
N LEU A 168 -14.89 -2.95 14.00
CA LEU A 168 -13.51 -2.48 13.95
C LEU A 168 -13.46 -1.08 14.54
N VAL A 169 -12.54 -0.86 15.49
CA VAL A 169 -12.34 0.45 16.15
C VAL A 169 -11.18 1.17 15.48
N ILE A 170 -11.39 2.42 15.06
CA ILE A 170 -10.39 3.23 14.37
C ILE A 170 -10.65 4.72 14.58
N THR A 171 -9.60 5.55 14.58
CA THR A 171 -9.77 7.01 14.61
C THR A 171 -10.39 7.56 13.33
N SER A 172 -11.12 8.64 13.41
CA SER A 172 -11.78 9.29 12.26
C SER A 172 -10.80 9.85 11.22
N GLY A 173 -9.50 9.88 11.52
CA GLY A 173 -8.43 10.24 10.57
C GLY A 173 -7.98 9.12 9.64
N TYR A 174 -8.76 8.07 9.50
CA TYR A 174 -8.45 6.89 8.72
C TYR A 174 -8.37 7.13 7.21
N GLN A 175 -7.70 6.20 6.51
CA GLN A 175 -7.71 6.12 5.05
C GLN A 175 -8.93 5.33 4.55
N VAL A 176 -9.48 5.74 3.41
CA VAL A 176 -10.71 5.15 2.80
C VAL A 176 -10.65 3.63 2.58
N CYS A 177 -9.46 3.04 2.54
CA CYS A 177 -9.30 1.58 2.44
C CYS A 177 -9.97 0.84 3.60
N TRP A 178 -10.00 1.41 4.81
CA TRP A 178 -10.65 0.82 5.97
C TRP A 178 -12.18 0.88 5.88
N GLU A 179 -12.71 1.98 5.34
CA GLU A 179 -14.15 2.07 5.04
C GLU A 179 -14.56 1.03 3.98
N LYS A 180 -13.76 0.87 2.92
CA LYS A 180 -13.99 -0.16 1.90
C LYS A 180 -13.93 -1.55 2.50
N PHE A 181 -12.95 -1.84 3.36
CA PHE A 181 -12.84 -3.10 4.07
C PHE A 181 -14.10 -3.40 4.87
N CYS A 182 -14.53 -2.47 5.70
CA CYS A 182 -15.72 -2.64 6.53
C CYS A 182 -16.97 -2.87 5.68
N ARG A 183 -17.13 -2.13 4.60
CA ARG A 183 -18.26 -2.26 3.67
C ARG A 183 -18.27 -3.59 2.92
N TYR A 184 -17.11 -4.07 2.46
CA TYR A 184 -17.01 -5.32 1.69
C TYR A 184 -17.26 -6.57 2.55
N TRP A 185 -16.92 -6.51 3.83
CA TRP A 185 -16.98 -7.65 4.74
C TRP A 185 -18.09 -7.55 5.80
N ASP A 186 -19.00 -6.57 5.63
CA ASP A 186 -20.13 -6.30 6.54
C ASP A 186 -19.70 -6.15 8.01
N ILE A 187 -18.69 -5.30 8.23
CA ILE A 187 -18.13 -4.98 9.54
C ILE A 187 -18.62 -3.61 9.96
N GLU A 188 -19.07 -3.46 11.20
CA GLU A 188 -19.40 -2.17 11.78
C GLU A 188 -18.10 -1.37 12.03
N MET A 189 -18.00 -0.19 11.43
CA MET A 189 -16.88 0.71 11.65
C MET A 189 -17.19 1.63 12.82
N ARG A 190 -16.49 1.47 13.93
CA ARG A 190 -16.61 2.30 15.12
C ARG A 190 -15.54 3.38 15.12
N LEU A 191 -15.97 4.61 14.85
CA LEU A 191 -15.09 5.75 14.71
C LEU A 191 -14.85 6.42 16.05
N VAL A 192 -13.59 6.51 16.44
CA VAL A 192 -13.14 7.37 17.53
C VAL A 192 -13.00 8.79 16.96
N PRO A 193 -13.79 9.77 17.44
CA PRO A 193 -13.77 11.12 16.91
C PRO A 193 -12.45 11.81 17.20
N MET A 194 -11.96 12.62 16.27
CA MET A 194 -10.90 13.60 16.50
C MET A 194 -11.53 14.97 16.79
N GLU A 195 -10.95 15.67 17.74
CA GLU A 195 -11.30 17.05 18.10
C GLU A 195 -10.15 17.99 17.76
N ALA A 196 -10.40 19.30 17.70
CA ALA A 196 -9.41 20.28 17.26
C ALA A 196 -8.09 20.27 18.06
N ASP A 197 -8.17 19.94 19.34
CA ASP A 197 -7.06 19.85 20.28
C ASP A 197 -6.60 18.41 20.53
N HIS A 198 -7.32 17.42 19.97
CA HIS A 198 -7.08 16.00 20.17
C HIS A 198 -7.16 15.21 18.84
N LEU A 199 -6.07 15.27 18.06
CA LEU A 199 -6.00 14.78 16.68
C LEU A 199 -5.41 13.37 16.57
N TYR A 200 -5.57 12.52 17.57
CA TYR A 200 -5.11 11.13 17.59
C TYR A 200 -5.94 10.33 18.61
N MET A 201 -5.90 9.02 18.52
CA MET A 201 -6.63 8.11 19.42
C MET A 201 -5.75 7.74 20.63
N THR A 202 -6.29 7.94 21.83
CA THR A 202 -5.70 7.42 23.08
C THR A 202 -6.27 6.07 23.44
N ALA A 203 -5.66 5.41 24.43
CA ALA A 203 -6.19 4.17 24.99
C ALA A 203 -7.61 4.36 25.57
N GLU A 204 -7.83 5.46 26.32
CA GLU A 204 -9.13 5.76 26.90
C GLU A 204 -10.22 5.91 25.85
N ASP A 205 -9.90 6.56 24.74
CA ASP A 205 -10.84 6.76 23.63
C ASP A 205 -11.17 5.43 22.93
N ALA A 206 -10.16 4.63 22.62
CA ALA A 206 -10.33 3.34 21.96
C ALA A 206 -11.22 2.39 22.79
N MET A 207 -10.96 2.30 24.11
CA MET A 207 -11.64 1.35 24.97
C MET A 207 -13.12 1.63 25.16
N LYS A 208 -13.61 2.84 24.88
CA LYS A 208 -15.06 3.18 24.87
C LYS A 208 -15.84 2.41 23.79
N TYR A 209 -15.15 1.92 22.77
CA TYR A 209 -15.75 1.28 21.58
C TYR A 209 -15.44 -0.22 21.45
N VAL A 210 -14.60 -0.78 22.35
CA VAL A 210 -14.19 -2.18 22.32
C VAL A 210 -15.22 -3.07 23.02
N ASP A 211 -15.58 -4.20 22.38
CA ASP A 211 -16.41 -5.25 22.97
C ASP A 211 -16.01 -6.64 22.44
N ASP A 212 -16.76 -7.71 22.80
CA ASP A 212 -16.50 -9.09 22.37
C ASP A 212 -16.68 -9.31 20.85
N HIS A 213 -17.28 -8.36 20.13
CA HIS A 213 -17.44 -8.37 18.66
C HIS A 213 -16.36 -7.56 17.94
N THR A 214 -15.43 -6.95 18.67
CA THR A 214 -14.32 -6.19 18.09
C THR A 214 -13.27 -7.12 17.50
N ILE A 215 -13.07 -7.05 16.18
CA ILE A 215 -12.08 -7.87 15.49
C ILE A 215 -10.65 -7.36 15.71
N CYS A 216 -10.49 -6.04 15.75
CA CYS A 216 -9.23 -5.37 16.09
C CYS A 216 -9.46 -3.87 16.37
N VAL A 217 -8.48 -3.26 17.04
CA VAL A 217 -8.30 -1.81 17.10
C VAL A 217 -7.24 -1.43 16.08
N VAL A 218 -7.56 -0.54 15.16
CA VAL A 218 -6.59 -0.03 14.16
C VAL A 218 -5.97 1.24 14.68
N CYS A 219 -4.66 1.21 14.90
CA CYS A 219 -3.88 2.37 15.29
C CYS A 219 -3.10 2.91 14.08
N LEU A 220 -3.23 4.20 13.82
CA LEU A 220 -2.56 4.87 12.70
C LEU A 220 -1.19 5.41 13.14
N LEU A 221 -0.13 4.96 12.49
CA LEU A 221 1.19 5.58 12.61
C LEU A 221 1.41 6.56 11.45
N GLY A 222 1.04 7.81 11.69
CA GLY A 222 1.06 8.88 10.70
C GLY A 222 -0.30 9.07 10.03
N ILE A 223 -1.23 9.73 10.74
CA ILE A 223 -2.50 10.17 10.17
C ILE A 223 -2.21 11.10 8.99
N THR A 224 -2.75 10.80 7.82
CA THR A 224 -2.38 11.42 6.54
C THR A 224 -2.38 12.95 6.56
N TYR A 225 -3.39 13.56 7.17
CA TYR A 225 -3.56 15.02 7.12
C TYR A 225 -2.97 15.76 8.32
N THR A 226 -2.75 15.08 9.44
CA THR A 226 -2.28 15.72 10.68
C THR A 226 -0.84 15.35 11.03
N GLY A 227 -0.33 14.24 10.47
CA GLY A 227 0.97 13.68 10.82
C GLY A 227 1.05 13.12 12.24
N ARG A 228 -0.06 13.09 12.99
CA ARG A 228 -0.09 12.56 14.36
C ARG A 228 -0.05 11.05 14.38
N TYR A 229 0.32 10.49 15.51
CA TYR A 229 0.40 9.06 15.78
C TYR A 229 -0.58 8.69 16.87
N ASP A 230 -1.36 7.64 16.67
CA ASP A 230 -2.19 7.06 17.74
C ASP A 230 -1.32 6.47 18.84
N ASP A 231 -1.83 6.44 20.06
CA ASP A 231 -1.12 5.89 21.23
C ASP A 231 -1.11 4.35 21.23
N VAL A 232 -0.34 3.76 20.32
CA VAL A 232 -0.23 2.29 20.18
C VAL A 232 0.14 1.63 21.50
N LYS A 233 1.07 2.23 22.28
CA LYS A 233 1.55 1.66 23.54
C LYS A 233 0.48 1.68 24.61
N GLY A 234 -0.24 2.79 24.75
CA GLY A 234 -1.35 2.88 25.70
C GLY A 234 -2.48 1.93 25.33
N VAL A 235 -2.84 1.86 24.04
CA VAL A 235 -3.86 0.91 23.54
C VAL A 235 -3.45 -0.55 23.80
N ASP A 236 -2.18 -0.91 23.59
CA ASP A 236 -1.68 -2.27 23.87
C ASP A 236 -1.80 -2.61 25.35
N ALA A 237 -1.40 -1.70 26.24
CA ALA A 237 -1.52 -1.90 27.68
C ALA A 237 -3.00 -2.06 28.12
N ALA A 238 -3.90 -1.22 27.60
CA ALA A 238 -5.32 -1.29 27.91
C ALA A 238 -5.98 -2.58 27.38
N LEU A 239 -5.65 -2.98 26.16
CA LEU A 239 -6.14 -4.25 25.59
C LEU A 239 -5.55 -5.47 26.31
N THR A 240 -4.32 -5.41 26.78
CA THR A 240 -3.72 -6.48 27.59
C THR A 240 -4.51 -6.69 28.87
N GLU A 241 -4.95 -5.62 29.54
CA GLU A 241 -5.80 -5.71 30.71
C GLU A 241 -7.21 -6.22 30.38
N TYR A 242 -7.85 -5.64 29.35
CA TYR A 242 -9.16 -6.05 28.85
C TYR A 242 -9.19 -7.55 28.51
N ASN A 243 -8.19 -8.04 27.82
CA ASN A 243 -8.09 -9.41 27.34
C ASN A 243 -7.98 -10.46 28.46
N LYS A 244 -7.69 -10.08 29.70
CA LYS A 244 -7.70 -11.01 30.85
C LYS A 244 -9.10 -11.55 31.16
N THR A 245 -10.14 -10.78 30.83
CA THR A 245 -11.53 -11.13 31.14
C THR A 245 -12.43 -11.24 29.91
N ALA A 246 -11.94 -10.80 28.75
CA ALA A 246 -12.68 -10.83 27.51
C ALA A 246 -12.95 -12.27 27.02
N LYS A 247 -14.14 -12.53 26.48
CA LYS A 247 -14.46 -13.80 25.85
C LYS A 247 -13.66 -14.03 24.58
N VAL A 248 -13.43 -12.96 23.81
CA VAL A 248 -12.60 -12.95 22.61
C VAL A 248 -11.52 -11.90 22.76
N PRO A 249 -10.25 -12.28 22.83
CA PRO A 249 -9.16 -11.31 22.96
C PRO A 249 -9.02 -10.47 21.70
N VAL A 250 -9.01 -9.15 21.88
CA VAL A 250 -8.85 -8.13 20.85
C VAL A 250 -7.36 -7.84 20.65
N ARG A 251 -6.95 -7.61 19.41
CA ARG A 251 -5.57 -7.23 19.04
C ARG A 251 -5.54 -5.87 18.34
N ILE A 252 -4.35 -5.31 18.29
CA ILE A 252 -4.08 -4.10 17.49
C ILE A 252 -3.65 -4.51 16.09
N HIS A 253 -4.19 -3.80 15.09
CA HIS A 253 -3.60 -3.68 13.77
C HIS A 253 -2.92 -2.31 13.68
N VAL A 254 -1.69 -2.27 13.25
CA VAL A 254 -0.97 -1.00 13.04
C VAL A 254 -0.96 -0.66 11.56
N ASP A 255 -1.67 0.41 11.19
CA ASP A 255 -1.55 1.02 9.87
C ASP A 255 -0.42 2.04 9.87
N GLY A 256 0.72 1.60 9.37
CA GLY A 256 1.94 2.41 9.32
C GLY A 256 2.28 2.93 7.92
N ALA A 257 1.30 2.98 7.01
CA ALA A 257 1.49 3.36 5.61
C ALA A 257 2.27 4.66 5.44
N SER A 258 1.95 5.69 6.23
CA SER A 258 2.58 7.01 6.14
C SER A 258 3.78 7.18 7.06
N GLY A 259 3.75 6.64 8.28
CA GLY A 259 4.69 7.03 9.33
C GLY A 259 5.61 5.94 9.87
N ALA A 260 5.34 4.65 9.62
CA ALA A 260 6.10 3.57 10.24
C ALA A 260 7.61 3.63 9.93
N MET A 261 8.00 3.86 8.67
CA MET A 261 9.41 3.95 8.29
C MET A 261 10.04 5.27 8.73
N ALA A 262 9.28 6.38 8.72
CA ALA A 262 9.74 7.67 9.22
C ALA A 262 10.04 7.59 10.72
N LEU A 263 9.16 6.97 11.49
CA LEU A 263 9.35 6.74 12.92
C LEU A 263 10.64 5.97 13.22
N ARG A 264 10.96 4.97 12.44
CA ARG A 264 12.17 4.16 12.62
C ARG A 264 13.46 4.87 12.17
N SER A 265 13.39 5.72 11.16
CA SER A 265 14.55 6.41 10.60
C SER A 265 14.95 7.67 11.38
N SER A 266 14.02 8.28 12.11
CA SER A 266 14.27 9.54 12.84
C SER A 266 14.72 9.24 14.28
N SER A 267 16.02 9.47 14.55
CA SER A 267 16.57 9.39 15.92
C SER A 267 15.95 10.42 16.87
N LEU A 268 15.30 11.46 16.38
CA LEU A 268 14.66 12.52 17.13
C LEU A 268 13.33 12.10 17.78
N ILE A 269 12.63 11.14 17.19
CA ILE A 269 11.34 10.63 17.72
C ILE A 269 11.59 9.53 18.78
N TRP A 270 12.81 8.98 18.85
CA TRP A 270 13.21 7.94 19.81
C TRP A 270 13.44 8.45 21.24
N ILE A 271 13.56 9.74 21.47
CA ILE A 271 13.91 10.30 22.78
C ILE A 271 12.79 10.08 23.83
N GLY A 272 11.57 9.82 23.40
CA GLY A 272 10.44 9.50 24.31
C GLY A 272 10.09 8.02 24.44
N THR A 273 10.67 7.15 23.60
CA THR A 273 10.31 5.72 23.52
C THR A 273 11.53 4.81 23.42
N SER A 274 12.62 5.18 24.13
CA SER A 274 13.81 4.34 24.16
C SER A 274 13.45 2.93 24.62
N SER A 275 13.81 1.98 23.83
CA SER A 275 14.00 0.56 24.11
C SER A 275 12.78 -0.38 24.15
N SER A 276 11.54 0.04 23.88
CA SER A 276 10.46 -0.92 23.99
C SER A 276 9.19 -0.59 23.18
N LEU A 277 9.28 -0.48 21.87
CA LEU A 277 8.21 -0.99 21.04
C LEU A 277 8.44 -2.51 20.85
N THR A 278 8.67 -3.22 21.92
CA THR A 278 8.32 -4.61 22.03
C THR A 278 6.81 -4.62 22.06
N PHE A 279 6.23 -4.89 20.92
CA PHE A 279 4.79 -5.10 20.86
C PHE A 279 4.49 -6.33 21.72
N GLY A 280 3.66 -6.15 22.74
CA GLY A 280 3.21 -7.26 23.55
C GLY A 280 2.48 -8.31 22.72
N PRO A 281 2.17 -9.47 23.27
CA PRO A 281 1.49 -10.57 22.57
C PRO A 281 0.11 -10.20 22.00
N SER A 282 -0.41 -9.02 22.35
CA SER A 282 -1.67 -8.49 21.87
C SER A 282 -1.57 -7.82 20.47
N VAL A 283 -0.36 -7.48 20.02
CA VAL A 283 -0.16 -6.82 18.72
C VAL A 283 0.02 -7.87 17.65
N LEU A 284 -0.98 -8.06 16.80
CA LEU A 284 -0.80 -8.70 15.52
C LEU A 284 -0.17 -7.65 14.59
N LEU A 285 1.12 -7.77 14.35
CA LEU A 285 1.85 -6.84 13.50
C LEU A 285 1.49 -7.05 12.04
N ALA A 286 0.29 -6.67 11.64
CA ALA A 286 -0.03 -6.43 10.26
C ALA A 286 0.27 -4.96 10.00
N ILE A 287 1.53 -4.65 9.75
CA ILE A 287 1.90 -3.32 9.27
C ILE A 287 1.48 -3.27 7.82
N SER A 288 0.35 -2.63 7.55
CA SER A 288 0.04 -2.22 6.19
C SER A 288 1.00 -1.09 5.82
N MET A 289 2.17 -1.48 5.37
CA MET A 289 3.11 -0.56 4.78
C MET A 289 2.80 -0.44 3.30
N VAL A 290 2.72 0.79 2.79
CA VAL A 290 2.68 1.04 1.35
C VAL A 290 4.06 0.68 0.78
N TRP A 291 4.28 -0.62 0.62
CA TRP A 291 5.30 -1.12 -0.26
C TRP A 291 4.60 -1.54 -1.56
N TYR A 292 4.26 -0.56 -2.34
CA TYR A 292 3.96 -0.71 -3.75
C TYR A 292 5.08 -1.54 -4.42
N ILE A 293 4.86 -2.13 -5.60
CA ILE A 293 5.85 -2.85 -6.46
C ILE A 293 7.25 -2.20 -6.51
N ARG A 294 7.38 -0.97 -6.06
CA ARG A 294 8.61 -0.24 -5.72
C ARG A 294 9.41 -0.83 -4.55
N ALA A 295 8.92 -1.86 -3.86
CA ALA A 295 9.69 -2.53 -2.82
C ALA A 295 10.99 -3.16 -3.36
N LEU A 296 10.99 -3.69 -4.57
CA LEU A 296 12.20 -4.17 -5.21
C LEU A 296 13.19 -3.04 -5.51
N ALA A 297 12.69 -1.86 -5.80
CA ALA A 297 13.49 -0.69 -6.13
C ALA A 297 13.91 0.14 -4.89
N GLY A 298 13.00 0.35 -3.95
CA GLY A 298 13.33 0.95 -2.64
C GLY A 298 14.30 0.09 -1.82
N PHE A 299 14.38 -1.22 -2.14
CA PHE A 299 15.30 -2.15 -1.49
C PHE A 299 16.77 -1.80 -1.76
N ALA A 300 17.12 -1.34 -2.95
CA ALA A 300 18.47 -0.85 -3.23
C ALA A 300 18.84 0.35 -2.33
N GLY A 301 17.90 1.28 -2.11
CA GLY A 301 18.12 2.44 -1.24
C GLY A 301 18.16 2.09 0.25
N VAL A 302 17.27 1.21 0.73
CA VAL A 302 17.28 0.76 2.13
C VAL A 302 18.44 -0.18 2.40
N ALA A 303 18.76 -1.11 1.50
CA ALA A 303 19.94 -1.98 1.62
C ALA A 303 21.23 -1.18 1.61
N ARG A 304 21.35 -0.12 0.79
CA ARG A 304 22.52 0.75 0.78
C ARG A 304 22.66 1.52 2.09
N LYS A 305 21.56 2.02 2.69
CA LYS A 305 21.61 2.67 4.01
C LYS A 305 21.89 1.69 5.16
N LEU A 306 21.51 0.42 5.03
CA LEU A 306 21.82 -0.64 5.98
C LEU A 306 23.24 -1.21 5.78
N CYS A 307 23.67 -1.42 4.55
CA CYS A 307 25.05 -1.89 4.25
C CYS A 307 26.12 -0.84 4.51
N LEU A 308 25.82 0.44 4.52
CA LEU A 308 26.77 1.50 4.90
C LEU A 308 26.92 1.68 6.42
N ARG A 309 26.22 0.87 7.25
CA ARG A 309 26.31 0.84 8.71
C ARG A 309 26.75 -0.51 9.29
N ILE A 310 27.13 -1.47 8.44
CA ILE A 310 27.91 -2.65 8.80
C ILE A 310 29.32 -2.47 8.25
#